data_df20fce2b34f3380b8f871f76ed64445
#
_entry.id   df20fce2b34f3380b8f871f76ed64445
#
_cell.length_a   1.000
_cell.length_b   1.000
_cell.length_c   1.000
_cell.angle_alpha   90.00
_cell.angle_beta   90.00
_cell.angle_gamma   90.00
#
_symmetry.space_group_name_H-M   'P 1'
#
loop_
_entity.id
_entity.type
_entity.pdbx_description
1 polymer ?
#
loop_
_entity_poly.entity_id
_entity_poly.type
_entity_poly.pdbx_seq_one_letter_code
_entity_poly.pdbx_strand_id
1 'polypeptide(L)'
;MQKLNEICSCESKANSETEFVGIRCEKSKEDGALETSIIFPLGYFKDDSALRELPEEELRECVVNLFTVLSDPSLQEQIHQDSSISTFAEEHSESEFPMVSYLNVIRNFLDFGYLDEKEILYKKGANGKISWGRTIKAVQPVITEDAQNLVYLNFVARKVSYNEDTLITQVHKFCVHDALVKLGFLFGIDPSEEPLLDFDYDLFCNAIHSKLAKTFNDRDLRLLADLARIVEYLAGHKTEDGKKADDFYFGVKKFAPVWEAMVDKIFGKLPQGVAKDKFNPHCEWDLSSGARGYENPNYAMRPDTIMWDKEGNRLYVLDAKYYKFGVTGSAADLPSSGSICKQIAYAEYVETHWKTILGVDSIATPSASLQNDTQPNPIYNAFLLPYCFDADNSQLPPDDGFETRPCKMRFIGHCHGNWKNLDARPGEVDYRPYHRIAGILLDVRSVMENYGALGEAQKTLATCILRENSNLSE
;
A
#
# COMPACT_ATOMS: atom_id res chain seq x y z
N MET A 1 10.59 27.61 -7.29
CA MET A 1 10.28 26.22 -6.93
C MET A 1 11.49 25.39 -7.31
N GLN A 2 12.19 24.82 -6.34
CA GLN A 2 13.32 23.95 -6.62
C GLN A 2 12.81 22.64 -7.22
N LYS A 3 13.53 22.08 -8.19
CA LYS A 3 13.17 20.82 -8.81
C LYS A 3 13.45 19.66 -7.88
N LEU A 4 12.62 18.64 -7.92
CA LEU A 4 12.79 17.44 -7.07
C LEU A 4 14.19 16.81 -7.24
N ASN A 5 14.68 16.73 -8.48
CA ASN A 5 16.02 16.23 -8.79
C ASN A 5 17.19 17.11 -8.32
N GLU A 6 16.91 18.34 -7.89
CA GLU A 6 17.92 19.24 -7.28
C GLU A 6 17.99 19.06 -5.77
N ILE A 7 16.93 18.51 -5.15
CA ILE A 7 16.79 18.34 -3.70
C ILE A 7 17.11 16.90 -3.29
N CYS A 8 16.69 15.92 -4.10
CA CYS A 8 16.92 14.52 -3.81
C CYS A 8 17.39 13.76 -5.07
N SER A 9 18.26 12.76 -4.87
CA SER A 9 18.60 11.83 -5.92
C SER A 9 17.49 10.80 -6.06
N CYS A 10 16.98 10.62 -7.30
CA CYS A 10 16.05 9.54 -7.60
C CYS A 10 16.75 8.45 -8.38
N GLU A 11 16.59 7.20 -7.96
CA GLU A 11 17.27 6.04 -8.52
C GLU A 11 16.27 4.94 -8.88
N SER A 12 16.46 4.31 -10.03
CA SER A 12 15.76 3.08 -10.40
C SER A 12 16.54 1.88 -9.89
N LYS A 13 15.85 0.91 -9.26
CA LYS A 13 16.49 -0.31 -8.77
C LYS A 13 17.11 -1.17 -9.89
N ALA A 14 16.71 -0.95 -11.14
CA ALA A 14 17.33 -1.63 -12.28
C ALA A 14 18.84 -1.41 -12.36
N ASN A 15 19.32 -0.24 -11.91
CA ASN A 15 20.73 0.15 -11.91
C ASN A 15 21.34 0.19 -10.50
N SER A 16 20.53 0.09 -9.44
CA SER A 16 21.00 0.14 -8.05
C SER A 16 21.42 -1.22 -7.53
N GLU A 17 22.53 -1.30 -6.83
CA GLU A 17 22.99 -2.47 -6.09
C GLU A 17 22.21 -2.65 -4.78
N THR A 18 21.47 -1.63 -4.33
CA THR A 18 20.73 -1.66 -3.07
C THR A 18 19.43 -2.45 -3.20
N GLU A 19 19.10 -3.25 -2.19
CA GLU A 19 17.81 -3.93 -2.11
C GLU A 19 16.69 -3.04 -1.54
N PHE A 20 17.04 -1.88 -0.98
CA PHE A 20 16.11 -0.95 -0.36
C PHE A 20 15.23 -0.26 -1.42
N VAL A 21 13.94 -0.12 -1.13
CA VAL A 21 12.96 0.64 -1.91
C VAL A 21 12.22 1.59 -0.98
N GLY A 22 12.22 2.89 -1.30
CA GLY A 22 11.63 3.93 -0.47
C GLY A 22 12.46 5.21 -0.45
N ILE A 23 12.33 5.99 0.59
CA ILE A 23 13.11 7.22 0.82
C ILE A 23 14.09 6.99 1.97
N ARG A 24 15.31 7.49 1.82
CA ARG A 24 16.28 7.62 2.88
C ARG A 24 16.89 9.01 2.86
N CYS A 25 17.11 9.55 4.03
CA CYS A 25 17.85 10.76 4.26
C CYS A 25 19.01 10.43 5.18
N GLU A 26 20.23 10.65 4.72
CA GLU A 26 21.45 10.33 5.45
C GLU A 26 22.40 11.53 5.43
N LYS A 27 23.22 11.67 6.46
CA LYS A 27 24.31 12.67 6.45
C LYS A 27 25.43 12.19 5.55
N SER A 28 25.79 13.02 4.58
CA SER A 28 26.98 12.83 3.77
C SER A 28 28.23 12.73 4.64
N LYS A 29 29.09 11.74 4.39
CA LYS A 29 30.33 11.52 5.13
C LYS A 29 31.38 12.57 4.80
N GLU A 30 31.24 13.28 3.67
CA GLU A 30 32.26 14.20 3.17
C GLU A 30 32.07 15.62 3.74
N ASP A 31 30.87 16.15 3.74
CA ASP A 31 30.56 17.53 4.12
C ASP A 31 29.54 17.66 5.26
N GLY A 32 28.93 16.54 5.69
CA GLY A 32 27.90 16.53 6.73
C GLY A 32 26.55 17.07 6.28
N ALA A 33 26.38 17.34 4.97
CA ALA A 33 25.10 17.73 4.40
C ALA A 33 24.12 16.58 4.40
N LEU A 34 22.81 16.87 4.49
CA LEU A 34 21.76 15.88 4.38
C LEU A 34 21.54 15.55 2.91
N GLU A 35 21.73 14.28 2.57
CA GLU A 35 21.45 13.74 1.24
C GLU A 35 20.18 12.91 1.29
N THR A 36 19.18 13.31 0.52
CA THR A 36 17.93 12.56 0.38
C THR A 36 17.95 11.76 -0.91
N SER A 37 17.65 10.47 -0.84
CA SER A 37 17.53 9.60 -2.00
C SER A 37 16.20 8.85 -1.99
N ILE A 38 15.57 8.74 -3.17
CA ILE A 38 14.33 7.98 -3.39
C ILE A 38 14.65 6.86 -4.36
N ILE A 39 14.43 5.62 -3.92
CA ILE A 39 14.75 4.42 -4.69
C ILE A 39 13.45 3.73 -5.09
N PHE A 40 13.20 3.66 -6.39
CA PHE A 40 12.04 3.02 -6.97
C PHE A 40 12.23 1.51 -7.14
N PRO A 41 11.14 0.72 -7.12
CA PRO A 41 11.23 -0.73 -7.32
C PRO A 41 11.65 -1.10 -8.74
N LEU A 42 12.20 -2.30 -8.89
CA LEU A 42 12.55 -2.89 -10.18
C LEU A 42 11.34 -2.91 -11.13
N GLY A 43 11.51 -2.44 -12.35
CA GLY A 43 10.47 -2.39 -13.37
C GLY A 43 9.52 -1.18 -13.25
N TYR A 44 9.75 -0.26 -12.32
CA TYR A 44 8.99 0.98 -12.26
C TYR A 44 9.44 1.97 -13.35
N PHE A 45 10.74 2.11 -13.54
CA PHE A 45 11.37 2.81 -14.65
C PHE A 45 12.33 1.88 -15.40
N LYS A 46 12.61 2.19 -16.64
CA LYS A 46 13.57 1.47 -17.44
C LYS A 46 14.98 1.60 -16.86
N ASP A 47 15.38 2.83 -16.58
CA ASP A 47 16.69 3.21 -16.04
C ASP A 47 16.63 4.62 -15.43
N ASP A 48 17.74 5.07 -14.88
CA ASP A 48 17.83 6.41 -14.26
C ASP A 48 17.75 7.55 -15.28
N SER A 49 18.01 7.31 -16.58
CA SER A 49 17.83 8.32 -17.61
C SER A 49 16.36 8.61 -17.86
N ALA A 50 15.52 7.57 -17.99
CA ALA A 50 14.08 7.72 -18.12
C ALA A 50 13.47 8.50 -16.93
N LEU A 51 13.99 8.25 -15.72
CA LEU A 51 13.57 8.95 -14.53
C LEU A 51 13.95 10.44 -14.54
N ARG A 52 15.15 10.80 -15.07
CA ARG A 52 15.62 12.18 -15.16
C ARG A 52 14.91 13.01 -16.24
N GLU A 53 14.37 12.35 -17.26
CA GLU A 53 13.66 12.99 -18.38
C GLU A 53 12.19 13.26 -18.05
N LEU A 54 11.66 12.69 -16.95
CA LEU A 54 10.27 12.89 -16.53
C LEU A 54 9.99 14.37 -16.18
N PRO A 55 8.79 14.86 -16.55
CA PRO A 55 8.27 16.12 -16.04
C PRO A 55 8.19 16.10 -14.52
N GLU A 56 8.49 17.23 -13.89
CA GLU A 56 8.51 17.36 -12.42
C GLU A 56 7.20 16.90 -11.74
N GLU A 57 6.04 17.22 -12.34
CA GLU A 57 4.73 16.84 -11.82
C GLU A 57 4.53 15.32 -11.84
N GLU A 58 4.90 14.67 -12.94
CA GLU A 58 4.82 13.21 -13.05
C GLU A 58 5.78 12.51 -12.09
N LEU A 59 6.99 13.02 -11.90
CA LEU A 59 7.93 12.47 -10.93
C LEU A 59 7.37 12.53 -9.51
N ARG A 60 6.73 13.66 -9.14
CA ARG A 60 6.07 13.80 -7.83
C ARG A 60 4.91 12.83 -7.66
N GLU A 61 4.10 12.62 -8.70
CA GLU A 61 3.03 11.62 -8.68
C GLU A 61 3.59 10.21 -8.46
N CYS A 62 4.68 9.85 -9.16
CA CYS A 62 5.35 8.56 -8.98
C CYS A 62 5.83 8.37 -7.52
N VAL A 63 6.42 9.40 -6.91
CA VAL A 63 6.87 9.35 -5.52
C VAL A 63 5.69 9.20 -4.54
N VAL A 64 4.60 9.94 -4.77
CA VAL A 64 3.39 9.85 -3.96
C VAL A 64 2.76 8.46 -4.06
N ASN A 65 2.73 7.87 -5.25
CA ASN A 65 2.24 6.51 -5.48
C ASN A 65 3.10 5.48 -4.75
N LEU A 66 4.43 5.59 -4.83
CA LEU A 66 5.34 4.73 -4.09
C LEU A 66 5.07 4.78 -2.59
N PHE A 67 4.97 5.97 -2.01
CA PHE A 67 4.73 6.11 -0.57
C PHE A 67 3.33 5.68 -0.16
N THR A 68 2.33 5.85 -1.02
CA THR A 68 0.96 5.37 -0.79
C THR A 68 0.95 3.85 -0.66
N VAL A 69 1.61 3.14 -1.57
CA VAL A 69 1.73 1.67 -1.54
C VAL A 69 2.48 1.22 -0.28
N LEU A 70 3.66 1.82 0.00
CA LEU A 70 4.46 1.46 1.16
C LEU A 70 3.78 1.77 2.50
N SER A 71 2.82 2.70 2.51
CA SER A 71 2.05 3.11 3.71
C SER A 71 0.73 2.37 3.87
N ASP A 72 0.32 1.52 2.91
CA ASP A 72 -0.98 0.84 2.97
C ASP A 72 -1.00 -0.22 4.07
N PRO A 73 -1.79 -0.02 5.16
CA PRO A 73 -1.84 -0.97 6.26
C PRO A 73 -2.29 -2.36 5.84
N SER A 74 -3.13 -2.45 4.80
CA SER A 74 -3.65 -3.73 4.32
C SER A 74 -2.58 -4.57 3.60
N LEU A 75 -1.63 -3.93 2.94
CA LEU A 75 -0.47 -4.60 2.36
C LEU A 75 0.53 -4.99 3.44
N GLN A 76 0.79 -4.12 4.40
CA GLN A 76 1.67 -4.40 5.52
C GLN A 76 1.15 -5.55 6.39
N GLU A 77 -0.15 -5.62 6.65
CA GLU A 77 -0.75 -6.73 7.39
C GLU A 77 -0.56 -8.07 6.67
N GLN A 78 -0.72 -8.12 5.34
CA GLN A 78 -0.44 -9.32 4.55
C GLN A 78 1.04 -9.71 4.61
N ILE A 79 1.94 -8.73 4.52
CA ILE A 79 3.38 -8.95 4.62
C ILE A 79 3.75 -9.54 5.99
N HIS A 80 3.15 -9.04 7.09
CA HIS A 80 3.41 -9.54 8.44
C HIS A 80 2.80 -10.90 8.74
N GLN A 81 1.70 -11.26 8.11
CA GLN A 81 1.07 -12.60 8.28
C GLN A 81 1.87 -13.69 7.58
N ASP A 82 2.70 -13.37 6.61
CA ASP A 82 3.57 -14.32 5.95
C ASP A 82 4.81 -14.56 6.80
N SER A 83 4.81 -15.67 7.58
CA SER A 83 5.84 -16.00 8.57
C SER A 83 7.27 -16.16 8.04
N SER A 84 7.44 -16.20 6.71
CA SER A 84 8.77 -16.12 6.07
C SER A 84 9.40 -14.72 6.18
N ILE A 85 8.61 -13.71 6.54
CA ILE A 85 9.01 -12.30 6.59
C ILE A 85 9.15 -11.80 8.03
N SER A 86 8.61 -12.52 9.03
CA SER A 86 8.67 -12.15 10.45
C SER A 86 10.10 -12.02 11.01
N THR A 87 11.09 -12.58 10.31
CA THR A 87 12.51 -12.38 10.63
C THR A 87 13.02 -10.95 10.32
N PHE A 88 12.23 -10.12 9.65
CA PHE A 88 12.62 -8.74 9.29
C PHE A 88 12.17 -7.68 10.31
N ALA A 89 11.13 -7.95 11.08
CA ALA A 89 10.64 -7.02 12.10
C ALA A 89 11.52 -7.00 13.35
N GLU A 90 12.33 -8.03 13.60
CA GLU A 90 13.14 -8.17 14.80
C GLU A 90 14.52 -7.48 14.72
N GLU A 91 15.02 -7.14 13.54
CA GLU A 91 16.34 -6.50 13.39
C GLU A 91 16.34 -4.97 13.41
N HIS A 92 15.17 -4.32 13.41
CA HIS A 92 15.05 -2.87 13.42
C HIS A 92 14.04 -2.39 14.47
N SER A 93 14.48 -2.41 15.74
CA SER A 93 13.80 -1.73 16.86
C SER A 93 14.07 -0.21 16.91
N GLU A 94 14.56 0.38 15.84
CA GLU A 94 14.65 1.83 15.68
C GLU A 94 13.30 2.31 15.16
N SER A 95 12.70 3.26 15.88
CA SER A 95 11.35 3.78 15.62
C SER A 95 11.20 4.14 14.13
N GLU A 96 10.35 3.40 13.45
CA GLU A 96 10.06 3.59 12.04
C GLU A 96 9.52 4.99 11.78
N PHE A 97 10.07 5.69 10.79
CA PHE A 97 9.64 7.05 10.46
C PHE A 97 8.14 7.08 10.13
N PRO A 98 7.32 7.86 10.86
CA PRO A 98 5.86 7.84 10.73
C PRO A 98 5.42 8.66 9.50
N MET A 99 5.78 8.21 8.30
CA MET A 99 5.54 8.87 7.01
C MET A 99 4.09 9.32 6.84
N VAL A 100 3.13 8.45 7.17
CA VAL A 100 1.69 8.75 7.04
C VAL A 100 1.31 9.96 7.88
N SER A 101 1.80 10.02 9.12
CA SER A 101 1.50 11.13 10.03
C SER A 101 2.12 12.44 9.53
N TYR A 102 3.34 12.39 9.03
CA TYR A 102 3.98 13.55 8.41
C TYR A 102 3.21 14.06 7.18
N LEU A 103 2.84 13.18 6.27
CA LEU A 103 2.05 13.55 5.08
C LEU A 103 0.67 14.10 5.46
N ASN A 104 0.00 13.50 6.45
CA ASN A 104 -1.31 13.96 6.92
C ASN A 104 -1.23 15.35 7.56
N VAL A 105 -0.19 15.62 8.35
CA VAL A 105 0.01 16.94 8.98
C VAL A 105 0.24 18.01 7.91
N ILE A 106 1.07 17.73 6.89
CA ILE A 106 1.27 18.67 5.77
C ILE A 106 -0.06 18.91 5.03
N ARG A 107 -0.79 17.85 4.65
CA ARG A 107 -2.08 17.98 3.95
C ARG A 107 -3.10 18.75 4.78
N ASN A 108 -3.21 18.44 6.07
CA ASN A 108 -4.12 19.16 6.96
C ASN A 108 -3.78 20.65 7.05
N PHE A 109 -2.49 20.98 7.12
CA PHE A 109 -2.03 22.37 7.10
C PHE A 109 -2.37 23.10 5.79
N LEU A 110 -2.20 22.44 4.64
CA LEU A 110 -2.51 23.02 3.34
C LEU A 110 -4.01 23.25 3.16
N ASP A 111 -4.83 22.33 3.64
CA ASP A 111 -6.30 22.41 3.48
C ASP A 111 -6.96 23.38 4.47
N PHE A 112 -6.44 23.48 5.69
CA PHE A 112 -7.15 24.13 6.81
C PHE A 112 -6.30 25.16 7.58
N GLY A 113 -5.00 25.26 7.32
CA GLY A 113 -4.08 26.08 8.09
C GLY A 113 -3.75 25.49 9.47
N TYR A 114 -3.24 26.34 10.34
CA TYR A 114 -2.91 25.92 11.71
C TYR A 114 -4.15 25.69 12.58
N LEU A 115 -4.02 24.80 13.55
CA LEU A 115 -5.08 24.50 14.52
C LEU A 115 -5.33 25.72 15.43
N ASP A 116 -6.54 26.29 15.35
CA ASP A 116 -6.97 27.42 16.16
C ASP A 116 -7.77 26.97 17.35
N GLU A 117 -7.62 27.63 18.50
CA GLU A 117 -8.52 27.47 19.63
C GLU A 117 -9.63 28.54 19.62
N LYS A 118 -10.87 28.07 19.60
CA LYS A 118 -12.04 28.92 19.75
C LYS A 118 -12.27 29.21 21.23
N GLU A 119 -11.98 30.43 21.65
CA GLU A 119 -12.32 30.90 22.97
C GLU A 119 -13.70 31.58 22.96
N ILE A 120 -14.59 31.09 23.81
CA ILE A 120 -15.92 31.70 23.98
C ILE A 120 -15.87 32.68 25.13
N LEU A 121 -15.79 33.96 24.79
CA LEU A 121 -15.82 35.04 25.76
C LEU A 121 -17.26 35.56 25.93
N TYR A 122 -17.63 35.78 27.16
CA TYR A 122 -18.89 36.44 27.48
C TYR A 122 -18.60 37.83 28.03
N LYS A 123 -18.94 38.86 27.24
CA LYS A 123 -18.74 40.27 27.64
C LYS A 123 -20.04 41.02 27.70
N LYS A 124 -20.13 42.02 28.65
CA LYS A 124 -21.25 42.95 28.65
C LYS A 124 -21.19 43.84 27.41
N GLY A 125 -22.28 43.91 26.66
CA GLY A 125 -22.40 44.69 25.42
C GLY A 125 -23.35 44.01 24.44
N ALA A 126 -23.65 44.69 23.34
CA ALA A 126 -24.56 44.23 22.29
C ALA A 126 -23.84 43.55 21.10
N ASN A 127 -22.49 43.55 21.06
CA ASN A 127 -21.72 42.98 19.95
C ASN A 127 -21.56 41.46 20.14
N GLY A 128 -22.31 40.68 19.39
CA GLY A 128 -22.29 39.21 19.41
C GLY A 128 -23.67 38.61 19.66
N LYS A 129 -23.73 37.26 19.76
CA LYS A 129 -24.99 36.57 20.05
C LYS A 129 -25.36 36.76 21.54
N ILE A 130 -26.50 37.35 21.82
CA ILE A 130 -26.97 37.59 23.19
C ILE A 130 -27.19 36.24 23.90
N SER A 131 -26.58 36.10 25.10
CA SER A 131 -26.78 34.96 26.00
C SER A 131 -27.85 35.38 27.06
N TRP A 132 -29.11 35.14 26.76
CA TRP A 132 -30.22 35.52 27.63
C TRP A 132 -30.10 34.93 29.04
N GLY A 133 -29.72 33.66 29.17
CA GLY A 133 -29.55 33.06 30.48
C GLY A 133 -28.49 33.73 31.37
N ARG A 134 -27.42 34.29 30.76
CA ARG A 134 -26.40 35.08 31.47
C ARG A 134 -26.82 36.53 31.64
N THR A 135 -27.53 37.10 30.69
CA THR A 135 -28.07 38.46 30.76
C THR A 135 -29.02 38.59 31.93
N ILE A 136 -30.00 37.67 32.08
CA ILE A 136 -30.96 37.64 33.14
C ILE A 136 -30.31 37.51 34.52
N LYS A 137 -29.19 36.78 34.61
CA LYS A 137 -28.45 36.58 35.88
C LYS A 137 -27.54 37.76 36.26
N ALA A 138 -27.02 38.47 35.26
CA ALA A 138 -25.93 39.46 35.45
C ALA A 138 -26.33 40.92 35.23
N VAL A 139 -27.52 41.16 34.67
CA VAL A 139 -28.00 42.53 34.35
C VAL A 139 -29.35 42.73 34.99
N GLN A 140 -29.49 43.84 35.70
CA GLN A 140 -30.80 44.24 36.26
C GLN A 140 -31.68 44.79 35.11
N PRO A 141 -32.90 44.28 34.96
CA PRO A 141 -33.87 44.86 34.04
C PRO A 141 -34.42 46.16 34.53
N VAL A 142 -34.81 47.02 33.63
CA VAL A 142 -35.63 48.19 33.91
C VAL A 142 -37.08 47.79 33.75
N ILE A 143 -37.90 48.14 34.75
CA ILE A 143 -39.35 47.91 34.73
C ILE A 143 -39.97 49.10 34.01
N THR A 144 -40.85 48.84 33.04
CA THR A 144 -41.60 49.92 32.37
C THR A 144 -42.59 50.54 33.28
N GLU A 145 -43.01 51.79 33.05
CA GLU A 145 -43.91 52.60 33.94
C GLU A 145 -45.23 51.87 34.16
N ASP A 146 -45.70 51.06 33.26
CA ASP A 146 -46.93 50.28 33.41
C ASP A 146 -46.71 48.97 34.17
N ALA A 147 -45.49 48.70 34.68
CA ALA A 147 -45.07 47.53 35.45
C ALA A 147 -45.35 46.16 34.74
N GLN A 148 -45.60 46.16 33.42
CA GLN A 148 -45.95 44.93 32.68
C GLN A 148 -44.80 44.31 31.93
N ASN A 149 -43.74 45.09 31.66
CA ASN A 149 -42.62 44.61 30.85
C ASN A 149 -41.26 44.83 31.54
N LEU A 150 -40.36 43.87 31.35
CA LEU A 150 -38.97 43.92 31.77
C LEU A 150 -38.08 44.23 30.55
N VAL A 151 -37.37 45.35 30.58
CA VAL A 151 -36.49 45.79 29.50
C VAL A 151 -35.05 45.71 29.96
N TYR A 152 -34.22 44.97 29.24
CA TYR A 152 -32.78 44.89 29.47
C TYR A 152 -32.08 45.93 28.59
N LEU A 153 -31.45 46.92 29.17
CA LEU A 153 -30.68 47.97 28.46
C LEU A 153 -29.25 47.53 28.17
N ASN A 154 -28.75 46.56 28.88
CA ASN A 154 -27.45 45.94 28.64
C ASN A 154 -27.62 44.43 28.52
N PHE A 155 -26.73 43.82 27.75
CA PHE A 155 -26.75 42.39 27.45
C PHE A 155 -25.41 41.75 27.78
N VAL A 156 -25.40 40.45 28.02
CA VAL A 156 -24.20 39.62 28.01
C VAL A 156 -24.17 38.93 26.64
N ALA A 157 -23.23 39.34 25.78
CA ALA A 157 -23.07 38.76 24.50
C ALA A 157 -21.95 37.70 24.47
N ARG A 158 -22.20 36.61 23.75
CA ARG A 158 -21.20 35.59 23.43
C ARG A 158 -20.38 36.08 22.25
N LYS A 159 -19.09 36.27 22.46
CA LYS A 159 -18.12 36.57 21.42
C LYS A 159 -17.21 35.35 21.23
N VAL A 160 -17.04 34.90 19.99
CA VAL A 160 -16.05 33.91 19.68
C VAL A 160 -14.75 34.66 19.32
N SER A 161 -13.67 34.37 20.00
CA SER A 161 -12.33 34.82 19.70
C SER A 161 -11.54 33.60 19.24
N TYR A 162 -10.72 33.74 18.21
CA TYR A 162 -9.76 32.75 17.80
C TYR A 162 -8.44 33.12 18.45
N ASN A 163 -7.86 32.19 19.17
CA ASN A 163 -6.54 32.37 19.76
C ASN A 163 -5.54 31.53 18.98
N GLU A 164 -4.70 32.20 18.21
CA GLU A 164 -3.68 31.61 17.32
C GLU A 164 -2.37 31.32 18.05
N ASP A 165 -2.26 31.69 19.35
CA ASP A 165 -1.03 31.57 20.14
C ASP A 165 -1.17 30.59 21.30
N THR A 166 -2.08 29.61 21.18
CA THR A 166 -2.19 28.57 22.20
C THR A 166 -1.04 27.59 22.13
N LEU A 167 -0.75 26.92 23.22
CA LEU A 167 0.33 25.93 23.28
C LEU A 167 0.14 24.84 22.20
N ILE A 168 -1.10 24.34 22.01
CA ILE A 168 -1.37 23.32 20.99
C ILE A 168 -1.15 23.84 19.56
N THR A 169 -1.45 25.13 19.30
CA THR A 169 -1.14 25.77 18.02
C THR A 169 0.36 25.84 17.78
N GLN A 170 1.13 26.18 18.82
CA GLN A 170 2.60 26.18 18.73
C GLN A 170 3.18 24.78 18.51
N VAL A 171 2.64 23.75 19.16
CA VAL A 171 3.01 22.34 18.89
C VAL A 171 2.71 21.96 17.45
N HIS A 172 1.54 22.35 16.93
CA HIS A 172 1.19 22.10 15.52
C HIS A 172 2.15 22.84 14.57
N LYS A 173 2.45 24.12 14.83
CA LYS A 173 3.45 24.89 14.05
C LYS A 173 4.81 24.18 14.03
N PHE A 174 5.26 23.67 15.18
CA PHE A 174 6.50 22.89 15.28
C PHE A 174 6.47 21.65 14.41
N CYS A 175 5.44 20.82 14.52
CA CYS A 175 5.33 19.58 13.74
C CYS A 175 5.17 19.86 12.23
N VAL A 176 4.46 20.92 11.83
CA VAL A 176 4.36 21.34 10.42
C VAL A 176 5.71 21.79 9.90
N HIS A 177 6.46 22.60 10.67
CA HIS A 177 7.79 23.04 10.29
C HIS A 177 8.72 21.83 10.08
N ASP A 178 8.80 20.91 11.05
CA ASP A 178 9.62 19.70 10.97
C ASP A 178 9.20 18.82 9.77
N ALA A 179 7.88 18.72 9.51
CA ALA A 179 7.36 17.98 8.37
C ALA A 179 7.73 18.63 7.03
N LEU A 180 7.66 19.97 6.93
CA LEU A 180 8.03 20.67 5.70
C LEU A 180 9.55 20.66 5.47
N VAL A 181 10.36 20.71 6.51
CA VAL A 181 11.82 20.54 6.37
C VAL A 181 12.16 19.16 5.78
N LYS A 182 11.49 18.10 6.22
CA LYS A 182 11.77 16.73 5.78
C LYS A 182 11.11 16.36 4.45
N LEU A 183 9.86 16.79 4.23
CA LEU A 183 9.01 16.31 3.13
C LEU A 183 8.36 17.42 2.31
N GLY A 184 8.62 18.71 2.62
CA GLY A 184 8.03 19.84 1.91
C GLY A 184 8.35 19.83 0.41
N PHE A 185 9.51 19.31 0.04
CA PHE A 185 9.91 19.14 -1.35
C PHE A 185 8.93 18.27 -2.17
N LEU A 186 8.21 17.33 -1.56
CA LEU A 186 7.18 16.51 -2.22
C LEU A 186 6.00 17.37 -2.68
N PHE A 187 5.71 18.42 -1.95
CA PHE A 187 4.59 19.33 -2.24
C PHE A 187 5.05 20.61 -2.97
N GLY A 188 6.35 20.76 -3.20
CA GLY A 188 6.94 21.98 -3.74
C GLY A 188 6.81 23.18 -2.81
N ILE A 189 6.85 22.96 -1.51
CA ILE A 189 6.66 23.98 -0.47
C ILE A 189 7.94 24.08 0.34
N ASP A 190 8.41 25.30 0.49
CA ASP A 190 9.54 25.60 1.35
C ASP A 190 9.10 25.50 2.83
N PRO A 191 10.03 25.17 3.75
CA PRO A 191 9.74 25.16 5.18
C PRO A 191 9.13 26.47 5.64
N SER A 192 8.15 26.38 6.53
CA SER A 192 7.57 27.55 7.20
C SER A 192 8.61 28.25 8.09
N GLU A 193 8.28 29.43 8.62
CA GLU A 193 9.12 30.13 9.61
C GLU A 193 9.48 29.20 10.77
N GLU A 194 10.67 29.40 11.35
CA GLU A 194 11.13 28.62 12.49
C GLU A 194 10.11 28.68 13.65
N PRO A 195 9.84 27.54 14.29
CA PRO A 195 8.90 27.50 15.41
C PRO A 195 9.44 28.31 16.60
N LEU A 196 8.53 28.95 17.34
CA LEU A 196 8.89 29.72 18.52
C LEU A 196 9.29 28.87 19.74
N LEU A 197 8.93 27.59 19.75
CA LEU A 197 9.19 26.65 20.82
C LEU A 197 10.25 25.65 20.41
N ASP A 198 11.18 25.39 21.32
CA ASP A 198 12.10 24.25 21.22
C ASP A 198 11.33 22.95 21.53
N PHE A 199 11.84 21.83 21.02
CA PHE A 199 11.23 20.53 21.27
C PHE A 199 11.30 20.12 22.74
N ASP A 200 10.16 19.96 23.37
CA ASP A 200 9.99 19.42 24.72
C ASP A 200 8.92 18.35 24.70
N TYR A 201 9.33 17.08 24.89
CA TYR A 201 8.44 15.93 24.79
C TYR A 201 7.27 15.99 25.78
N ASP A 202 7.56 16.25 27.06
CA ASP A 202 6.53 16.26 28.12
C ASP A 202 5.54 17.41 27.92
N LEU A 203 6.05 18.57 27.56
CA LEU A 203 5.21 19.74 27.26
C LEU A 203 4.30 19.48 26.08
N PHE A 204 4.85 18.91 24.99
CA PHE A 204 4.09 18.65 23.77
C PHE A 204 3.06 17.55 23.96
N CYS A 205 3.41 16.43 24.61
CA CYS A 205 2.45 15.37 24.94
C CYS A 205 1.32 15.85 25.83
N ASN A 206 1.62 16.64 26.86
CA ASN A 206 0.60 17.19 27.75
C ASN A 206 -0.35 18.14 26.99
N ALA A 207 0.15 18.98 26.09
CA ALA A 207 -0.67 19.85 25.25
C ALA A 207 -1.62 19.04 24.35
N ILE A 208 -1.10 18.01 23.69
CA ILE A 208 -1.89 17.12 22.80
C ILE A 208 -2.95 16.36 23.60
N HIS A 209 -2.59 15.72 24.72
CA HIS A 209 -3.54 14.98 25.55
C HIS A 209 -4.63 15.88 26.13
N SER A 210 -4.27 17.09 26.60
CA SER A 210 -5.23 18.07 27.10
C SER A 210 -6.22 18.51 26.02
N LYS A 211 -5.79 18.58 24.76
CA LYS A 211 -6.63 18.91 23.63
C LYS A 211 -7.49 17.74 23.19
N LEU A 212 -6.95 16.52 23.13
CA LEU A 212 -7.67 15.28 22.81
C LEU A 212 -8.88 15.09 23.73
N ALA A 213 -8.72 15.30 25.04
CA ALA A 213 -9.79 15.17 26.02
C ALA A 213 -10.98 16.14 25.80
N LYS A 214 -10.79 17.20 25.01
CA LYS A 214 -11.80 18.26 24.76
C LYS A 214 -12.29 18.27 23.31
N THR A 215 -11.74 17.39 22.45
CA THR A 215 -12.01 17.36 21.01
C THR A 215 -12.97 16.23 20.68
N PHE A 216 -14.01 16.53 19.89
CA PHE A 216 -15.05 15.58 19.47
C PHE A 216 -15.20 15.55 17.94
N ASN A 217 -14.38 16.28 17.22
CA ASN A 217 -14.38 16.31 15.76
C ASN A 217 -13.36 15.31 15.24
N ASP A 218 -13.78 14.39 14.38
CA ASP A 218 -12.95 13.30 13.84
C ASP A 218 -11.69 13.80 13.10
N ARG A 219 -11.80 14.92 12.39
CA ARG A 219 -10.64 15.52 11.70
C ARG A 219 -9.58 15.95 12.71
N ASP A 220 -9.99 16.71 13.74
CA ASP A 220 -9.05 17.22 14.73
C ASP A 220 -8.51 16.09 15.61
N LEU A 221 -9.29 15.04 15.88
CA LEU A 221 -8.83 13.83 16.57
C LEU A 221 -7.72 13.12 15.78
N ARG A 222 -7.89 12.97 14.45
CA ARG A 222 -6.88 12.37 13.58
C ARG A 222 -5.61 13.22 13.55
N LEU A 223 -5.75 14.54 13.36
CA LEU A 223 -4.60 15.45 13.39
C LEU A 223 -3.84 15.33 14.71
N LEU A 224 -4.52 15.36 15.86
CA LEU A 224 -3.87 15.25 17.17
C LEU A 224 -3.18 13.89 17.35
N ALA A 225 -3.74 12.82 16.83
CA ALA A 225 -3.11 11.50 16.84
C ALA A 225 -1.83 11.48 15.96
N ASP A 226 -1.87 12.14 14.80
CA ASP A 226 -0.69 12.27 13.94
C ASP A 226 0.41 13.14 14.58
N LEU A 227 0.02 14.25 15.24
CA LEU A 227 0.97 15.07 16.02
C LEU A 227 1.63 14.26 17.15
N ALA A 228 0.86 13.43 17.87
CA ALA A 228 1.39 12.58 18.93
C ALA A 228 2.45 11.60 18.39
N ARG A 229 2.19 10.94 17.28
CA ARG A 229 3.15 10.01 16.64
C ARG A 229 4.43 10.71 16.20
N ILE A 230 4.33 11.94 15.65
CA ILE A 230 5.51 12.73 15.28
C ILE A 230 6.32 13.08 16.53
N VAL A 231 5.66 13.52 17.62
CA VAL A 231 6.33 13.87 18.87
C VAL A 231 7.01 12.64 19.51
N GLU A 232 6.36 11.48 19.49
CA GLU A 232 6.94 10.21 19.96
C GLU A 232 8.19 9.82 19.13
N TYR A 233 8.09 9.91 17.80
CA TYR A 233 9.22 9.67 16.90
C TYR A 233 10.39 10.59 17.22
N LEU A 234 10.14 11.90 17.33
CA LEU A 234 11.20 12.88 17.63
C LEU A 234 11.85 12.68 19.01
N ALA A 235 11.11 12.14 19.98
CA ALA A 235 11.66 11.80 21.29
C ALA A 235 12.58 10.57 21.25
N GLY A 236 12.25 9.57 20.43
CA GLY A 236 13.05 8.34 20.27
C GLY A 236 14.35 8.54 19.46
N HIS A 237 14.42 9.59 18.64
CA HIS A 237 15.55 9.87 17.75
C HIS A 237 16.49 10.97 18.27
N LYS A 238 16.64 11.11 19.58
CA LYS A 238 17.70 11.95 20.15
C LYS A 238 19.02 11.18 20.21
N THR A 239 20.08 11.70 19.60
CA THR A 239 21.43 11.18 19.78
C THR A 239 21.87 11.35 21.24
N GLU A 240 22.89 10.56 21.71
CA GLU A 240 23.46 10.67 23.07
C GLU A 240 23.88 12.10 23.41
N ASP A 241 24.24 12.93 22.43
CA ASP A 241 24.57 14.35 22.57
C ASP A 241 23.35 15.30 22.60
N GLY A 242 22.11 14.78 22.59
CA GLY A 242 20.88 15.59 22.61
C GLY A 242 20.58 16.32 21.29
N LYS A 243 21.37 16.11 20.24
CA LYS A 243 21.09 16.66 18.90
C LYS A 243 20.08 15.77 18.17
N LYS A 244 19.19 16.36 17.38
CA LYS A 244 18.27 15.61 16.52
C LYS A 244 19.06 14.75 15.54
N ALA A 245 18.73 13.48 15.45
CA ALA A 245 19.12 12.69 14.30
C ALA A 245 18.27 13.18 13.12
N ASP A 246 18.90 13.79 12.14
CA ASP A 246 18.22 14.24 10.93
C ASP A 246 18.07 13.09 9.91
N ASP A 247 18.76 11.97 10.18
CA ASP A 247 18.69 10.76 9.35
C ASP A 247 17.33 10.07 9.54
N PHE A 248 16.66 9.73 8.45
CA PHE A 248 15.43 8.94 8.51
C PHE A 248 15.30 8.00 7.32
N TYR A 249 14.58 6.92 7.53
CA TYR A 249 14.30 5.89 6.53
C TYR A 249 12.80 5.59 6.50
N PHE A 250 12.25 5.52 5.30
CA PHE A 250 10.91 5.01 5.10
C PHE A 250 10.86 4.15 3.83
N GLY A 251 10.66 2.85 4.01
CA GLY A 251 10.67 1.90 2.89
C GLY A 251 10.85 0.47 3.35
N VAL A 252 11.14 -0.40 2.40
CA VAL A 252 11.33 -1.82 2.62
C VAL A 252 12.71 -2.26 2.09
N LYS A 253 13.39 -3.16 2.80
CA LYS A 253 14.66 -3.72 2.34
C LYS A 253 14.47 -4.65 1.13
N LYS A 254 13.35 -5.37 1.07
CA LYS A 254 12.99 -6.26 -0.05
C LYS A 254 11.59 -5.93 -0.52
N PHE A 255 11.47 -5.59 -1.78
CA PHE A 255 10.18 -5.22 -2.37
C PHE A 255 9.37 -6.44 -2.85
N ALA A 256 9.98 -7.62 -2.96
CA ALA A 256 9.29 -8.83 -3.41
C ALA A 256 7.99 -9.14 -2.62
N PRO A 257 7.96 -9.06 -1.28
CA PRO A 257 6.73 -9.27 -0.52
C PRO A 257 5.65 -8.21 -0.79
N VAL A 258 6.05 -6.97 -1.04
CA VAL A 258 5.12 -5.89 -1.41
C VAL A 258 4.52 -6.19 -2.79
N TRP A 259 5.36 -6.66 -3.73
CA TRP A 259 4.93 -7.08 -5.05
C TRP A 259 3.90 -8.21 -4.99
N GLU A 260 4.19 -9.27 -4.24
CA GLU A 260 3.30 -10.41 -4.02
C GLU A 260 1.95 -9.97 -3.40
N ALA A 261 1.98 -9.11 -2.39
CA ALA A 261 0.77 -8.59 -1.74
C ALA A 261 -0.07 -7.70 -2.68
N MET A 262 0.55 -6.84 -3.51
CA MET A 262 -0.16 -6.05 -4.51
C MET A 262 -0.81 -6.93 -5.56
N VAL A 263 -0.09 -7.93 -6.07
CA VAL A 263 -0.60 -8.90 -7.05
C VAL A 263 -1.78 -9.68 -6.48
N ASP A 264 -1.67 -10.17 -5.23
CA ASP A 264 -2.77 -10.86 -4.57
C ASP A 264 -3.99 -9.94 -4.37
N LYS A 265 -3.79 -8.68 -4.05
CA LYS A 265 -4.87 -7.70 -3.88
C LYS A 265 -5.60 -7.38 -5.19
N ILE A 266 -4.90 -7.35 -6.33
CA ILE A 266 -5.49 -7.11 -7.65
C ILE A 266 -6.19 -8.35 -8.18
N PHE A 267 -5.50 -9.49 -8.19
CA PHE A 267 -5.93 -10.69 -8.89
C PHE A 267 -6.57 -11.73 -7.99
N GLY A 268 -6.28 -11.71 -6.68
CA GLY A 268 -6.87 -12.62 -5.71
C GLY A 268 -8.38 -12.49 -5.68
N LYS A 269 -9.09 -13.59 -5.97
CA LYS A 269 -10.55 -13.62 -5.98
C LYS A 269 -11.04 -14.99 -5.58
N LEU A 270 -11.67 -15.06 -4.42
CA LEU A 270 -12.30 -16.26 -3.91
C LEU A 270 -13.74 -15.98 -3.49
N PRO A 271 -14.61 -17.00 -3.44
CA PRO A 271 -15.95 -16.86 -2.89
C PRO A 271 -15.89 -16.42 -1.42
N GLN A 272 -16.90 -15.70 -0.99
CA GLN A 272 -17.03 -15.30 0.41
C GLN A 272 -17.00 -16.53 1.34
N GLY A 273 -16.15 -16.49 2.36
CA GLY A 273 -15.98 -17.58 3.33
C GLY A 273 -15.02 -18.68 2.91
N VAL A 274 -14.42 -18.61 1.72
CA VAL A 274 -13.35 -19.51 1.29
C VAL A 274 -12.01 -18.86 1.58
N ALA A 275 -11.24 -19.49 2.48
CA ALA A 275 -9.90 -19.03 2.82
C ALA A 275 -8.85 -19.58 1.83
N LYS A 276 -7.83 -18.77 1.52
CA LYS A 276 -6.77 -19.11 0.57
C LYS A 276 -5.91 -20.28 1.05
N ASP A 277 -5.73 -20.44 2.35
CA ASP A 277 -4.97 -21.53 2.97
C ASP A 277 -5.49 -22.93 2.63
N LYS A 278 -6.77 -23.08 2.27
CA LYS A 278 -7.33 -24.34 1.79
C LYS A 278 -6.72 -24.84 0.47
N PHE A 279 -6.07 -23.94 -0.27
CA PHE A 279 -5.37 -24.27 -1.51
C PHE A 279 -3.89 -24.61 -1.32
N ASN A 280 -3.42 -24.68 -0.08
CA ASN A 280 -2.04 -25.00 0.25
C ASN A 280 -1.81 -26.53 0.25
N PRO A 281 -0.92 -27.07 -0.61
CA PRO A 281 -0.52 -28.47 -0.52
C PRO A 281 0.23 -28.75 0.77
N HIS A 282 -0.01 -29.92 1.36
CA HIS A 282 0.70 -30.39 2.54
C HIS A 282 1.46 -31.68 2.22
N CYS A 283 2.67 -31.79 2.75
CA CYS A 283 3.45 -33.02 2.72
C CYS A 283 3.41 -33.71 4.09
N GLU A 284 3.21 -35.01 4.10
CA GLU A 284 3.11 -35.81 5.31
C GLU A 284 4.21 -36.88 5.34
N TRP A 285 4.65 -37.26 6.54
CA TRP A 285 5.58 -38.34 6.78
C TRP A 285 4.88 -39.50 7.52
N ASP A 286 4.85 -40.66 6.89
CA ASP A 286 4.51 -41.90 7.58
C ASP A 286 5.82 -42.57 8.03
N LEU A 287 6.16 -42.42 9.30
CA LEU A 287 7.40 -42.95 9.85
C LEU A 287 7.28 -44.44 10.12
N SER A 288 8.38 -45.17 9.95
CA SER A 288 8.44 -46.63 10.25
C SER A 288 8.12 -46.98 11.70
N SER A 289 8.19 -46.00 12.61
CA SER A 289 7.76 -46.11 14.00
C SER A 289 6.23 -46.13 14.19
N GLY A 290 5.45 -45.92 13.11
CA GLY A 290 3.99 -45.76 13.18
C GLY A 290 3.53 -44.36 13.57
N ALA A 291 4.45 -43.44 13.84
CA ALA A 291 4.10 -42.04 14.09
C ALA A 291 3.88 -41.29 12.76
N ARG A 292 2.86 -40.47 12.72
CA ARG A 292 2.67 -39.51 11.61
C ARG A 292 3.36 -38.18 11.95
N GLY A 293 4.22 -37.70 11.05
CA GLY A 293 4.88 -36.39 11.15
C GLY A 293 4.26 -35.46 10.14
N TYR A 294 3.82 -34.31 10.61
CA TYR A 294 3.38 -33.21 9.73
C TYR A 294 4.53 -32.25 9.50
N GLU A 295 4.59 -31.71 8.28
CA GLU A 295 5.48 -30.60 8.00
C GLU A 295 5.14 -29.42 8.91
N ASN A 296 6.19 -28.72 9.35
CA ASN A 296 5.96 -27.46 10.06
C ASN A 296 5.12 -26.51 9.18
N PRO A 297 4.01 -25.96 9.67
CA PRO A 297 3.14 -25.07 8.90
C PRO A 297 3.88 -23.90 8.23
N ASN A 298 5.03 -23.49 8.80
CA ASN A 298 5.87 -22.43 8.25
C ASN A 298 6.60 -22.82 6.97
N TYR A 299 6.70 -24.12 6.66
CA TYR A 299 7.31 -24.64 5.42
C TYR A 299 6.28 -25.18 4.43
N ALA A 300 4.98 -25.04 4.73
CA ALA A 300 3.93 -25.45 3.82
C ALA A 300 4.04 -24.75 2.47
N MET A 301 3.79 -25.48 1.41
CA MET A 301 3.72 -24.91 0.07
C MET A 301 2.49 -23.99 -0.03
N ARG A 302 2.68 -22.76 -0.51
CA ARG A 302 1.60 -21.75 -0.58
C ARG A 302 1.62 -21.08 -1.95
N PRO A 303 0.53 -21.18 -2.74
CA PRO A 303 0.38 -20.35 -3.93
C PRO A 303 0.19 -18.87 -3.49
N ASP A 304 0.86 -17.94 -4.18
CA ASP A 304 0.78 -16.53 -3.84
C ASP A 304 -0.63 -15.97 -4.04
N THR A 305 -1.30 -16.39 -5.12
CA THR A 305 -2.62 -15.86 -5.48
C THR A 305 -3.49 -16.94 -6.14
N ILE A 306 -4.75 -17.02 -5.70
CA ILE A 306 -5.79 -17.82 -6.35
C ILE A 306 -6.88 -16.90 -6.89
N MET A 307 -7.14 -17.00 -8.20
CA MET A 307 -8.18 -16.23 -8.87
C MET A 307 -9.26 -17.17 -9.40
N TRP A 308 -10.50 -17.01 -8.92
CA TRP A 308 -11.64 -17.76 -9.40
C TRP A 308 -12.52 -16.91 -10.32
N ASP A 309 -12.59 -17.31 -11.59
CA ASP A 309 -13.54 -16.81 -12.55
C ASP A 309 -14.81 -17.68 -12.51
N LYS A 310 -15.81 -17.20 -11.76
CA LYS A 310 -17.10 -17.88 -11.60
C LYS A 310 -17.86 -18.02 -12.93
N GLU A 311 -17.82 -16.99 -13.79
CA GLU A 311 -18.56 -16.96 -15.04
C GLU A 311 -18.00 -17.97 -16.04
N GLY A 312 -16.69 -18.07 -16.12
CA GLY A 312 -16.00 -19.03 -16.97
C GLY A 312 -15.79 -20.41 -16.33
N ASN A 313 -16.16 -20.59 -15.06
CA ASN A 313 -15.86 -21.77 -14.25
C ASN A 313 -14.38 -22.19 -14.33
N ARG A 314 -13.48 -21.23 -14.07
CA ARG A 314 -12.02 -21.39 -14.21
C ARG A 314 -11.31 -20.94 -12.95
N LEU A 315 -10.22 -21.63 -12.62
CA LEU A 315 -9.29 -21.29 -11.56
C LEU A 315 -7.92 -20.98 -12.14
N TYR A 316 -7.34 -19.91 -11.64
CA TYR A 316 -5.99 -19.51 -11.98
C TYR A 316 -5.13 -19.57 -10.72
N VAL A 317 -4.06 -20.35 -10.79
CA VAL A 317 -3.03 -20.43 -9.75
C VAL A 317 -1.90 -19.51 -10.20
N LEU A 318 -1.74 -18.38 -9.52
CA LEU A 318 -0.84 -17.33 -9.90
C LEU A 318 0.28 -17.23 -8.87
N ASP A 319 1.50 -17.01 -9.35
CA ASP A 319 2.68 -16.90 -8.51
C ASP A 319 3.46 -15.65 -8.93
N ALA A 320 3.58 -14.69 -8.01
CA ALA A 320 4.21 -13.42 -8.24
C ALA A 320 5.73 -13.55 -8.04
N LYS A 321 6.50 -13.31 -9.09
CA LYS A 321 7.96 -13.42 -9.06
C LYS A 321 8.62 -12.07 -9.32
N TYR A 322 9.23 -11.50 -8.31
CA TYR A 322 9.95 -10.23 -8.41
C TYR A 322 11.37 -10.45 -9.00
N TYR A 323 11.42 -10.83 -10.29
CA TYR A 323 12.64 -11.20 -11.00
C TYR A 323 12.99 -10.18 -12.09
N LYS A 324 14.28 -10.14 -12.47
CA LYS A 324 14.85 -9.11 -13.36
C LYS A 324 14.53 -9.29 -14.85
N PHE A 325 13.89 -10.38 -15.25
CA PHE A 325 13.64 -10.69 -16.65
C PHE A 325 13.01 -9.53 -17.45
N GLY A 326 12.03 -8.86 -16.85
CA GLY A 326 11.37 -7.71 -17.48
C GLY A 326 12.33 -6.56 -17.84
N VAL A 327 13.45 -6.44 -17.14
CA VAL A 327 14.47 -5.41 -17.38
C VAL A 327 15.59 -5.93 -18.26
N THR A 328 16.05 -7.15 -18.01
CA THR A 328 17.24 -7.72 -18.68
C THR A 328 16.91 -8.43 -20.00
N GLY A 329 15.69 -8.95 -20.17
CA GLY A 329 15.31 -9.84 -21.26
C GLY A 329 16.05 -11.18 -21.25
N SER A 330 16.87 -11.45 -20.23
CA SER A 330 17.70 -12.65 -20.13
C SER A 330 16.93 -13.84 -19.60
N ALA A 331 16.94 -14.97 -20.29
CA ALA A 331 16.34 -16.21 -19.83
C ALA A 331 16.93 -16.72 -18.49
N ALA A 332 18.13 -16.29 -18.12
CA ALA A 332 18.73 -16.61 -16.82
C ALA A 332 17.99 -15.96 -15.63
N ASP A 333 17.24 -14.88 -15.89
CA ASP A 333 16.46 -14.14 -14.91
C ASP A 333 14.97 -14.60 -14.85
N LEU A 334 14.62 -15.70 -15.49
CA LEU A 334 13.31 -16.35 -15.41
C LEU A 334 13.23 -17.29 -14.20
N PRO A 335 12.00 -17.67 -13.76
CA PRO A 335 11.79 -18.61 -12.67
C PRO A 335 12.53 -19.93 -12.89
N SER A 336 13.22 -20.40 -11.85
CA SER A 336 14.01 -21.64 -11.87
C SER A 336 13.13 -22.89 -11.98
N SER A 337 13.75 -24.04 -12.29
CA SER A 337 13.07 -25.33 -12.31
C SER A 337 12.36 -25.65 -10.99
N GLY A 338 12.92 -25.23 -9.85
CA GLY A 338 12.27 -25.38 -8.55
C GLY A 338 10.95 -24.62 -8.44
N SER A 339 10.90 -23.39 -8.96
CA SER A 339 9.66 -22.59 -9.03
C SER A 339 8.63 -23.24 -9.97
N ILE A 340 9.08 -23.73 -11.12
CA ILE A 340 8.22 -24.45 -12.09
C ILE A 340 7.61 -25.69 -11.46
N CYS A 341 8.41 -26.53 -10.76
CA CYS A 341 7.93 -27.71 -10.06
C CYS A 341 6.88 -27.37 -8.99
N LYS A 342 7.15 -26.35 -8.17
CA LYS A 342 6.19 -25.87 -7.15
C LYS A 342 4.87 -25.45 -7.77
N GLN A 343 4.92 -24.68 -8.84
CA GLN A 343 3.74 -24.16 -9.51
C GLN A 343 2.88 -25.27 -10.13
N ILE A 344 3.51 -26.30 -10.70
CA ILE A 344 2.81 -27.51 -11.18
C ILE A 344 2.14 -28.23 -9.99
N ALA A 345 2.87 -28.43 -8.88
CA ALA A 345 2.33 -29.11 -7.69
C ALA A 345 1.14 -28.36 -7.09
N TYR A 346 1.16 -27.03 -7.07
CA TYR A 346 0.02 -26.24 -6.64
C TYR A 346 -1.23 -26.54 -7.48
N ALA A 347 -1.09 -26.54 -8.79
CA ALA A 347 -2.22 -26.77 -9.69
C ALA A 347 -2.73 -28.21 -9.64
N GLU A 348 -1.86 -29.20 -9.47
CA GLU A 348 -2.24 -30.61 -9.28
C GLU A 348 -3.04 -30.80 -7.98
N TYR A 349 -2.64 -30.11 -6.90
CA TYR A 349 -3.40 -30.10 -5.65
C TYR A 349 -4.77 -29.44 -5.85
N VAL A 350 -4.80 -28.28 -6.50
CA VAL A 350 -6.04 -27.57 -6.80
C VAL A 350 -6.96 -28.41 -7.68
N GLU A 351 -6.44 -29.12 -8.70
CA GLU A 351 -7.25 -30.01 -9.56
C GLU A 351 -8.02 -31.05 -8.76
N THR A 352 -7.38 -31.58 -7.72
CA THR A 352 -7.97 -32.65 -6.90
C THR A 352 -8.99 -32.12 -5.89
N HIS A 353 -8.83 -30.89 -5.40
CA HIS A 353 -9.55 -30.40 -4.22
C HIS A 353 -10.51 -29.23 -4.49
N TRP A 354 -10.41 -28.53 -5.63
CA TRP A 354 -11.13 -27.27 -5.86
C TRP A 354 -12.66 -27.39 -5.71
N LYS A 355 -13.25 -28.48 -6.15
CA LYS A 355 -14.70 -28.72 -6.04
C LYS A 355 -15.15 -28.71 -4.59
N THR A 356 -14.45 -29.50 -3.76
CA THR A 356 -14.71 -29.58 -2.32
C THR A 356 -14.43 -28.24 -1.63
N ILE A 357 -13.34 -27.56 -1.97
CA ILE A 357 -12.96 -26.28 -1.37
C ILE A 357 -14.01 -25.20 -1.69
N LEU A 358 -14.46 -25.13 -2.93
CA LEU A 358 -15.46 -24.15 -3.37
C LEU A 358 -16.92 -24.57 -3.07
N GLY A 359 -17.14 -25.79 -2.57
CA GLY A 359 -18.48 -26.30 -2.26
C GLY A 359 -19.35 -26.52 -3.51
N VAL A 360 -18.73 -26.76 -4.65
CA VAL A 360 -19.44 -26.93 -5.93
C VAL A 360 -20.13 -28.28 -6.03
N ASP A 361 -19.65 -29.29 -5.27
CA ASP A 361 -20.25 -30.63 -5.22
C ASP A 361 -21.65 -30.66 -4.58
N SER A 362 -22.05 -29.59 -3.88
CA SER A 362 -23.35 -29.45 -3.20
C SER A 362 -24.42 -28.69 -3.99
N ILE A 363 -24.05 -28.09 -5.11
CA ILE A 363 -25.03 -27.43 -5.99
C ILE A 363 -25.58 -28.49 -6.95
N ALA A 364 -26.74 -29.04 -6.57
CA ALA A 364 -27.49 -29.95 -7.42
C ALA A 364 -27.63 -29.36 -8.83
N THR A 365 -26.99 -29.99 -9.80
CA THR A 365 -27.26 -29.72 -11.22
C THR A 365 -28.72 -30.03 -11.50
N PRO A 366 -29.52 -29.11 -12.01
CA PRO A 366 -30.83 -29.43 -12.51
C PRO A 366 -30.69 -30.28 -13.79
N SER A 367 -31.26 -31.44 -13.73
CA SER A 367 -31.38 -32.45 -14.81
C SER A 367 -30.14 -33.29 -15.12
N ALA A 368 -30.21 -34.49 -14.60
CA ALA A 368 -29.55 -35.67 -15.11
C ALA A 368 -29.93 -35.94 -16.59
N SER A 369 -29.15 -35.42 -17.49
CA SER A 369 -29.04 -35.94 -18.85
C SER A 369 -27.69 -35.51 -19.42
N LEU A 370 -26.88 -36.51 -19.74
CA LEU A 370 -25.56 -36.45 -20.33
C LEU A 370 -24.38 -36.35 -19.31
N GLN A 371 -24.09 -37.49 -18.75
CA GLN A 371 -22.75 -37.87 -18.36
C GLN A 371 -21.81 -37.83 -19.60
N ASN A 372 -21.26 -36.66 -19.90
CA ASN A 372 -20.03 -36.57 -20.65
C ASN A 372 -19.02 -35.90 -19.74
N ASP A 373 -18.14 -36.73 -19.19
CA ASP A 373 -16.95 -36.35 -18.41
C ASP A 373 -15.89 -35.59 -19.22
N THR A 374 -16.29 -34.92 -20.29
CA THR A 374 -15.45 -34.19 -21.24
C THR A 374 -15.43 -32.69 -21.06
N GLN A 375 -15.71 -32.19 -19.81
CA GLN A 375 -15.45 -30.77 -19.58
C GLN A 375 -13.95 -30.54 -19.48
N PRO A 376 -13.42 -29.56 -20.24
CA PRO A 376 -11.99 -29.25 -20.18
C PRO A 376 -11.56 -28.88 -18.76
N ASN A 377 -10.37 -29.31 -18.38
CA ASN A 377 -9.81 -28.96 -17.07
C ASN A 377 -9.82 -27.45 -16.89
N PRO A 378 -10.45 -26.90 -15.83
CA PRO A 378 -10.64 -25.45 -15.68
C PRO A 378 -9.47 -24.73 -15.01
N ILE A 379 -8.32 -25.40 -14.81
CA ILE A 379 -7.21 -24.85 -14.02
C ILE A 379 -6.08 -24.37 -14.93
N TYR A 380 -5.61 -23.17 -14.68
CA TYR A 380 -4.53 -22.50 -15.40
C TYR A 380 -3.46 -21.99 -14.44
N ASN A 381 -2.22 -21.94 -14.92
CA ASN A 381 -1.07 -21.47 -14.17
C ASN A 381 -0.42 -20.25 -14.84
N ALA A 382 0.06 -19.30 -14.02
CA ALA A 382 0.89 -18.22 -14.54
C ALA A 382 1.93 -17.72 -13.52
N PHE A 383 3.08 -17.29 -14.03
CA PHE A 383 4.04 -16.44 -13.34
C PHE A 383 3.80 -14.98 -13.72
N LEU A 384 3.76 -14.09 -12.71
CA LEU A 384 3.56 -12.66 -12.88
C LEU A 384 4.85 -11.93 -12.49
N LEU A 385 5.49 -11.29 -13.47
CA LEU A 385 6.80 -10.67 -13.32
C LEU A 385 6.72 -9.16 -13.51
N PRO A 386 7.53 -8.37 -12.79
CA PRO A 386 7.56 -6.92 -12.93
C PRO A 386 8.20 -6.49 -14.25
N TYR A 387 7.64 -5.43 -14.85
CA TYR A 387 8.11 -4.84 -16.10
C TYR A 387 7.82 -3.33 -16.16
N CYS A 388 8.61 -2.62 -16.98
CA CYS A 388 8.35 -1.24 -17.36
C CYS A 388 7.96 -1.18 -18.84
N PHE A 389 6.72 -0.79 -19.15
CA PHE A 389 6.23 -0.75 -20.53
C PHE A 389 6.77 0.43 -21.33
N ASP A 390 7.36 1.42 -20.71
CA ASP A 390 8.04 2.52 -21.38
C ASP A 390 9.45 2.09 -21.87
N ALA A 391 9.85 0.85 -21.55
CA ALA A 391 11.12 0.28 -22.01
C ALA A 391 10.95 -0.33 -23.41
N ASP A 392 11.60 0.27 -24.40
CA ASP A 392 11.75 -0.35 -25.72
C ASP A 392 12.72 -1.54 -25.64
N ASN A 393 12.19 -2.75 -25.48
CA ASN A 393 12.99 -3.97 -25.41
C ASN A 393 12.66 -4.86 -26.61
N SER A 394 13.53 -4.77 -27.63
CA SER A 394 13.41 -5.54 -28.88
C SER A 394 13.49 -7.08 -28.71
N GLN A 395 13.84 -7.57 -27.53
CA GLN A 395 13.89 -9.01 -27.22
C GLN A 395 12.54 -9.56 -26.75
N LEU A 396 11.58 -8.69 -26.46
CA LEU A 396 10.25 -9.10 -26.03
C LEU A 396 9.30 -9.29 -27.23
N PRO A 397 8.28 -10.15 -27.11
CA PRO A 397 7.22 -10.27 -28.10
C PRO A 397 6.58 -8.91 -28.41
N PRO A 398 6.05 -8.68 -29.60
CA PRO A 398 5.33 -7.46 -29.92
C PRO A 398 4.08 -7.30 -29.02
N ASP A 399 3.58 -6.06 -28.95
CA ASP A 399 2.34 -5.75 -28.23
C ASP A 399 1.17 -6.62 -28.74
N ASP A 400 0.50 -7.29 -27.83
CA ASP A 400 -0.64 -8.16 -28.09
C ASP A 400 -2.01 -7.49 -27.83
N GLY A 401 -2.03 -6.17 -27.59
CA GLY A 401 -3.23 -5.37 -27.38
C GLY A 401 -3.69 -5.28 -25.93
N PHE A 402 -2.89 -5.75 -24.96
CA PHE A 402 -3.18 -5.63 -23.53
C PHE A 402 -2.46 -4.44 -22.86
N GLU A 403 -1.66 -3.68 -23.62
CA GLU A 403 -0.87 -2.55 -23.08
C GLU A 403 -1.69 -1.31 -22.75
N THR A 404 -2.93 -1.21 -23.22
CA THR A 404 -3.84 -0.06 -22.99
C THR A 404 -4.87 -0.27 -21.88
N ARG A 405 -4.83 -1.40 -21.17
CA ARG A 405 -5.78 -1.76 -20.12
C ARG A 405 -5.37 -1.22 -18.75
N PRO A 406 -6.27 -1.23 -17.74
CA PRO A 406 -5.97 -0.69 -16.40
C PRO A 406 -4.70 -1.24 -15.77
N CYS A 407 -4.39 -2.53 -15.98
CA CYS A 407 -3.09 -3.10 -15.68
C CYS A 407 -2.46 -3.55 -16.99
N LYS A 408 -1.49 -2.79 -17.47
CA LYS A 408 -0.74 -3.14 -18.67
C LYS A 408 -0.03 -4.47 -18.47
N MET A 409 -0.19 -5.39 -19.40
CA MET A 409 0.41 -6.72 -19.31
C MET A 409 0.82 -7.25 -20.69
N ARG A 410 1.82 -8.15 -20.70
CA ARG A 410 2.36 -8.76 -21.91
C ARG A 410 2.67 -10.22 -21.65
N PHE A 411 2.24 -11.09 -22.54
CA PHE A 411 2.60 -12.50 -22.54
C PHE A 411 4.00 -12.70 -23.15
N ILE A 412 4.82 -13.53 -22.50
CA ILE A 412 6.21 -13.79 -22.94
C ILE A 412 6.47 -15.23 -23.35
N GLY A 413 5.50 -16.11 -23.22
CA GLY A 413 5.64 -17.52 -23.52
C GLY A 413 5.18 -18.42 -22.40
N HIS A 414 5.42 -19.72 -22.56
CA HIS A 414 5.11 -20.73 -21.55
C HIS A 414 6.39 -21.42 -21.07
N CYS A 415 6.40 -21.77 -19.78
CA CYS A 415 7.34 -22.76 -19.27
C CYS A 415 6.60 -24.03 -18.85
N HIS A 416 7.32 -25.15 -18.84
CA HIS A 416 6.76 -26.45 -18.48
C HIS A 416 7.86 -27.40 -17.98
N GLY A 417 7.44 -28.45 -17.27
CA GLY A 417 8.31 -29.57 -16.98
C GLY A 417 8.42 -30.52 -18.19
N ASN A 418 9.62 -30.85 -18.63
CA ASN A 418 9.85 -31.76 -19.77
C ASN A 418 9.35 -33.21 -19.56
N TRP A 419 8.95 -33.54 -18.33
CA TRP A 419 8.33 -34.81 -17.94
C TRP A 419 6.79 -34.80 -17.99
N LYS A 420 6.17 -33.67 -18.36
CA LYS A 420 4.71 -33.54 -18.50
C LYS A 420 4.29 -33.78 -19.94
N ASN A 421 3.15 -34.48 -20.10
CA ASN A 421 2.56 -34.62 -21.43
C ASN A 421 1.91 -33.31 -21.88
N LEU A 422 2.40 -32.75 -22.96
CA LEU A 422 1.88 -31.52 -23.55
C LEU A 422 1.11 -31.76 -24.88
N ASP A 423 1.02 -32.99 -25.33
CA ASP A 423 0.42 -33.33 -26.63
C ASP A 423 -1.10 -33.46 -26.56
N ALA A 424 -1.64 -33.61 -25.32
CA ALA A 424 -3.07 -33.66 -25.13
C ALA A 424 -3.78 -32.35 -25.52
N ARG A 425 -4.91 -32.47 -26.22
CA ARG A 425 -5.68 -31.34 -26.73
C ARG A 425 -6.91 -31.02 -25.87
N PRO A 426 -7.45 -29.80 -25.95
CA PRO A 426 -8.71 -29.47 -25.30
C PRO A 426 -9.82 -30.49 -25.62
N GLY A 427 -10.44 -31.05 -24.55
CA GLY A 427 -11.47 -32.11 -24.66
C GLY A 427 -10.96 -33.53 -24.50
N GLU A 428 -9.65 -33.76 -24.45
CA GLU A 428 -9.08 -35.06 -24.10
C GLU A 428 -8.96 -35.23 -22.58
N VAL A 429 -9.06 -36.46 -22.09
CA VAL A 429 -9.04 -36.80 -20.65
C VAL A 429 -7.75 -36.36 -19.96
N ASP A 430 -6.62 -36.43 -20.69
CA ASP A 430 -5.27 -36.07 -20.18
C ASP A 430 -4.91 -34.60 -20.40
N TYR A 431 -5.82 -33.79 -20.94
CA TYR A 431 -5.56 -32.38 -21.15
C TYR A 431 -5.44 -31.62 -19.81
N ARG A 432 -4.27 -31.02 -19.56
CA ARG A 432 -3.95 -30.25 -18.35
C ARG A 432 -3.35 -28.91 -18.77
N PRO A 433 -4.20 -27.86 -18.97
CA PRO A 433 -3.70 -26.55 -19.37
C PRO A 433 -2.66 -25.99 -18.39
N TYR A 434 -2.77 -26.31 -17.12
CA TYR A 434 -1.83 -25.86 -16.10
C TYR A 434 -0.41 -26.47 -16.20
N HIS A 435 -0.20 -27.52 -17.00
CA HIS A 435 1.16 -28.01 -17.27
C HIS A 435 1.98 -26.99 -18.08
N ARG A 436 1.32 -26.08 -18.78
CA ARG A 436 1.91 -24.93 -19.46
C ARG A 436 1.69 -23.70 -18.61
N ILE A 437 2.73 -23.25 -17.91
CA ILE A 437 2.67 -22.10 -17.04
C ILE A 437 2.94 -20.86 -17.88
N ALA A 438 1.98 -19.96 -17.98
CA ALA A 438 2.11 -18.72 -18.73
C ALA A 438 3.08 -17.76 -18.02
N GLY A 439 3.98 -17.14 -18.75
CA GLY A 439 4.79 -16.01 -18.27
C GLY A 439 4.11 -14.70 -18.67
N ILE A 440 3.77 -13.87 -17.69
CA ILE A 440 3.11 -12.59 -17.91
C ILE A 440 3.95 -11.49 -17.26
N LEU A 441 4.30 -10.48 -18.05
CA LEU A 441 4.87 -9.24 -17.55
C LEU A 441 3.76 -8.29 -17.15
N LEU A 442 3.89 -7.65 -15.99
CA LEU A 442 2.98 -6.64 -15.48
C LEU A 442 3.73 -5.32 -15.30
N ASP A 443 3.16 -4.25 -15.81
CA ASP A 443 3.69 -2.90 -15.61
C ASP A 443 3.60 -2.49 -14.14
N VAL A 444 4.75 -2.31 -13.49
CA VAL A 444 4.83 -2.03 -12.05
C VAL A 444 4.12 -0.73 -11.70
N ARG A 445 4.26 0.31 -12.54
CA ARG A 445 3.62 1.60 -12.34
C ARG A 445 2.11 1.46 -12.37
N SER A 446 1.56 0.81 -13.40
CA SER A 446 0.11 0.60 -13.52
C SER A 446 -0.46 -0.31 -12.42
N VAL A 447 0.31 -1.30 -11.95
CA VAL A 447 -0.05 -2.13 -10.80
C VAL A 447 -0.14 -1.28 -9.53
N MET A 448 0.85 -0.43 -9.26
CA MET A 448 0.87 0.44 -8.09
C MET A 448 -0.25 1.49 -8.11
N GLU A 449 -0.61 2.02 -9.27
CA GLU A 449 -1.70 2.97 -9.42
C GLU A 449 -3.10 2.34 -9.25
N ASN A 450 -3.24 1.06 -9.61
CA ASN A 450 -4.54 0.39 -9.74
C ASN A 450 -4.75 -0.80 -8.81
N TYR A 451 -3.87 -1.07 -7.85
CA TYR A 451 -4.00 -2.26 -7.00
C TYR A 451 -5.27 -2.28 -6.11
N GLY A 452 -6.01 -1.18 -6.02
CA GLY A 452 -7.33 -1.12 -5.41
C GLY A 452 -8.50 -1.30 -6.38
N ALA A 453 -8.26 -1.30 -7.71
CA ALA A 453 -9.29 -1.38 -8.75
C ALA A 453 -9.55 -2.83 -9.14
N LEU A 454 -10.57 -3.45 -8.53
CA LEU A 454 -10.91 -4.86 -8.70
C LEU A 454 -11.77 -5.09 -9.96
N GLY A 455 -11.58 -6.24 -10.62
CA GLY A 455 -12.52 -6.83 -11.59
C GLY A 455 -12.10 -6.72 -13.06
N GLU A 456 -11.68 -5.57 -13.56
CA GLU A 456 -11.31 -5.42 -14.97
C GLU A 456 -9.92 -5.99 -15.26
N ALA A 457 -8.97 -5.76 -14.37
CA ALA A 457 -7.63 -6.35 -14.45
C ALA A 457 -7.68 -7.89 -14.42
N GLN A 458 -8.55 -8.47 -13.60
CA GLN A 458 -8.77 -9.92 -13.52
C GLN A 458 -9.28 -10.50 -14.83
N LYS A 459 -10.26 -9.84 -15.47
CA LYS A 459 -10.79 -10.25 -16.78
C LYS A 459 -9.74 -10.16 -17.87
N THR A 460 -8.93 -9.11 -17.84
CA THR A 460 -7.84 -8.90 -18.79
C THR A 460 -6.80 -10.02 -18.67
N LEU A 461 -6.36 -10.34 -17.43
CA LEU A 461 -5.40 -11.42 -17.18
C LEU A 461 -5.96 -12.78 -17.63
N ALA A 462 -7.21 -13.09 -17.28
CA ALA A 462 -7.86 -14.31 -17.71
C ALA A 462 -7.92 -14.42 -19.24
N THR A 463 -8.26 -13.34 -19.94
CA THR A 463 -8.31 -13.30 -21.40
C THR A 463 -6.92 -13.51 -22.04
N CYS A 464 -5.88 -12.88 -21.47
CA CYS A 464 -4.50 -13.04 -21.91
C CYS A 464 -4.06 -14.51 -21.81
N ILE A 465 -4.26 -15.15 -20.65
CA ILE A 465 -3.87 -16.56 -20.42
C ILE A 465 -4.66 -17.51 -21.34
N LEU A 466 -5.96 -17.28 -21.54
CA LEU A 466 -6.79 -18.16 -22.36
C LEU A 466 -6.47 -18.07 -23.84
N ARG A 467 -6.28 -16.86 -24.36
CA ARG A 467 -5.93 -16.63 -25.77
C ARG A 467 -4.68 -17.39 -26.18
N GLU A 468 -3.64 -17.30 -25.34
CA GLU A 468 -2.36 -17.93 -25.62
C GLU A 468 -2.41 -19.47 -25.48
N ASN A 469 -3.25 -19.99 -24.60
CA ASN A 469 -3.53 -21.43 -24.54
C ASN A 469 -4.33 -21.94 -25.75
N SER A 470 -5.16 -21.10 -26.36
CA SER A 470 -5.94 -21.46 -27.56
C SER A 470 -5.09 -21.46 -28.83
N ASN A 471 -4.13 -20.54 -28.97
CA ASN A 471 -3.20 -20.45 -30.10
C ASN A 471 -2.28 -21.67 -30.24
N LEU A 472 -2.13 -22.44 -29.17
CA LEU A 472 -1.35 -23.70 -29.18
C LEU A 472 -2.13 -24.90 -29.74
N SER A 473 -3.42 -24.73 -30.03
CA SER A 473 -4.34 -25.79 -30.52
C SER A 473 -4.48 -25.79 -32.03
N GLU A 474 -3.95 -24.78 -32.72
CA GLU A 474 -3.81 -24.70 -34.17
C GLU A 474 -2.42 -25.19 -34.63
#